data_6fd42b3827b386a470f010a5530418e2
#
_entry.id   6fd42b3827b386a470f010a5530418e2
#
_cell.length_a   1.000
_cell.length_b   1.000
_cell.length_c   1.000
_cell.angle_alpha   90.00
_cell.angle_beta   90.00
_cell.angle_gamma   90.00
#
_symmetry.space_group_name_H-M   'P 1'
#
loop_
_entity.id
_entity.type
_entity.pdbx_description
1 polymer ?
#
loop_
_entity_poly.entity_id
_entity_poly.type
_entity_poly.pdbx_seq_one_letter_code
_entity_poly.pdbx_strand_id
1 'polypeptide(L)'
;MLEVRHLDHIALTVTDVERSARWYEEVLGLERRHEEVWGGRPLMVCAGETCLALFPPDGTISERASSRTTLSMRHFAFRVDRENFAAAQERLEELGISYTFEDHEICHSVYFPDPDGHRVELTTFEI
;
A
#
# COMPACT_ATOMS: atom_id res chain seq x y z
N MET A 1 4.18 -31.67 1.98
CA MET A 1 4.51 -30.46 1.22
C MET A 1 4.19 -29.23 2.04
N LEU A 2 4.97 -28.18 1.92
CA LEU A 2 4.71 -26.92 2.58
C LEU A 2 3.42 -26.28 2.04
N GLU A 3 2.56 -25.79 2.93
CA GLU A 3 1.38 -25.00 2.55
C GLU A 3 1.51 -23.58 3.11
N VAL A 4 1.47 -22.60 2.24
CA VAL A 4 1.51 -21.20 2.62
C VAL A 4 0.07 -20.68 2.72
N ARG A 5 -0.27 -19.92 3.79
CA ARG A 5 -1.63 -19.43 3.97
C ARG A 5 -1.92 -18.18 3.15
N HIS A 6 -1.11 -17.16 3.33
CA HIS A 6 -1.29 -15.87 2.67
C HIS A 6 -0.04 -15.02 2.86
N LEU A 7 -0.02 -13.86 2.23
CA LEU A 7 1.02 -12.89 2.47
C LEU A 7 0.75 -12.22 3.83
N ASP A 8 1.63 -12.42 4.80
CA ASP A 8 1.45 -11.84 6.14
C ASP A 8 1.65 -10.34 6.13
N HIS A 9 2.80 -9.88 5.65
CA HIS A 9 3.07 -8.45 5.57
C HIS A 9 4.10 -8.14 4.50
N ILE A 10 4.11 -6.86 4.12
CA ILE A 10 5.13 -6.24 3.28
C ILE A 10 5.80 -5.19 4.14
N ALA A 11 7.13 -5.20 4.23
CA ALA A 11 7.88 -4.22 4.99
C ALA A 11 8.29 -3.06 4.08
N LEU A 12 7.96 -1.84 4.49
CA LEU A 12 8.29 -0.62 3.77
C LEU A 12 9.14 0.29 4.66
N THR A 13 10.20 0.84 4.07
CA THR A 13 10.92 1.95 4.71
C THR A 13 10.20 3.24 4.34
N VAL A 14 9.83 4.02 5.34
CA VAL A 14 9.12 5.29 5.16
C VAL A 14 9.86 6.41 5.89
N THR A 15 9.71 7.63 5.40
CA THR A 15 10.38 8.79 6.00
C THR A 15 9.83 9.11 7.39
N ASP A 16 8.51 9.04 7.53
CA ASP A 16 7.80 9.35 8.78
C ASP A 16 6.73 8.30 9.00
N VAL A 17 6.95 7.40 9.96
CA VAL A 17 6.07 6.26 10.22
C VAL A 17 4.64 6.73 10.56
N GLU A 18 4.50 7.73 11.43
CA GLU A 18 3.18 8.22 11.82
C GLU A 18 2.42 8.87 10.66
N ARG A 19 3.11 9.65 9.85
CA ARG A 19 2.51 10.25 8.65
C ARG A 19 2.03 9.19 7.67
N SER A 20 2.85 8.19 7.41
CA SER A 20 2.48 7.10 6.50
C SER A 20 1.32 6.28 7.04
N ALA A 21 1.33 5.97 8.34
CA ALA A 21 0.23 5.22 8.96
C ALA A 21 -1.09 5.96 8.82
N ARG A 22 -1.12 7.26 9.11
CA ARG A 22 -2.33 8.08 8.94
C ARG A 22 -2.79 8.11 7.50
N TRP A 23 -1.85 8.20 6.55
CA TRP A 23 -2.17 8.19 5.13
C TRP A 23 -2.86 6.88 4.73
N TYR A 24 -2.32 5.74 5.15
CA TYR A 24 -2.92 4.44 4.84
C TYR A 24 -4.29 4.25 5.51
N GLU A 25 -4.47 4.80 6.70
CA GLU A 25 -5.78 4.80 7.36
C GLU A 25 -6.79 5.66 6.60
N GLU A 26 -6.40 6.88 6.22
CA GLU A 26 -7.30 7.82 5.55
C GLU A 26 -7.60 7.45 4.10
N VAL A 27 -6.60 7.01 3.35
CA VAL A 27 -6.76 6.73 1.92
C VAL A 27 -7.34 5.33 1.67
N LEU A 28 -6.84 4.33 2.39
CA LEU A 28 -7.20 2.93 2.15
C LEU A 28 -8.04 2.30 3.25
N GLY A 29 -8.29 3.01 4.34
CA GLY A 29 -9.06 2.46 5.46
C GLY A 29 -8.37 1.31 6.18
N LEU A 30 -7.04 1.24 6.14
CA LEU A 30 -6.30 0.20 6.84
C LEU A 30 -6.38 0.45 8.35
N GLU A 31 -6.24 -0.60 9.13
CA GLU A 31 -6.31 -0.55 10.58
C GLU A 31 -4.94 -0.76 11.22
N ARG A 32 -4.62 0.04 12.24
CA ARG A 32 -3.40 -0.18 13.02
C ARG A 32 -3.57 -1.42 13.89
N ARG A 33 -2.51 -2.19 14.02
CA ARG A 33 -2.45 -3.34 14.92
C ARG A 33 -1.10 -3.42 15.59
N HIS A 34 -1.10 -3.94 16.82
CA HIS A 34 0.12 -4.20 17.57
C HIS A 34 0.98 -2.97 17.84
N GLU A 35 0.37 -1.79 17.99
CA GLU A 35 1.10 -0.53 18.17
C GLU A 35 2.07 -0.55 19.35
N GLU A 36 1.69 -1.22 20.44
CA GLU A 36 2.46 -1.25 21.69
C GLU A 36 3.53 -2.33 21.70
N VAL A 37 3.62 -3.17 20.68
CA VAL A 37 4.51 -4.34 20.72
C VAL A 37 5.95 -3.99 20.38
N TRP A 38 6.17 -3.17 19.34
CA TRP A 38 7.52 -2.94 18.81
C TRP A 38 7.99 -1.49 18.90
N GLY A 39 7.29 -0.66 19.63
CA GLY A 39 7.67 0.74 19.81
C GLY A 39 7.71 1.56 18.52
N GLY A 40 6.87 1.20 17.54
CA GLY A 40 6.83 1.90 16.25
C GLY A 40 7.90 1.47 15.24
N ARG A 41 8.58 0.36 15.49
CA ARG A 41 9.62 -0.19 14.60
C ARG A 41 9.39 -1.69 14.37
N PRO A 42 8.42 -2.12 13.59
CA PRO A 42 7.51 -1.33 12.76
C PRO A 42 6.21 -0.92 13.46
N LEU A 43 5.46 -0.06 12.78
CA LEU A 43 4.06 0.16 13.04
C LEU A 43 3.29 -0.56 11.92
N MET A 44 2.30 -1.37 12.31
CA MET A 44 1.54 -2.19 11.35
C MET A 44 0.22 -1.53 10.99
N VAL A 45 -0.09 -1.47 9.70
CA VAL A 45 -1.42 -1.09 9.19
C VAL A 45 -1.92 -2.22 8.30
N CYS A 46 -3.14 -2.68 8.54
CA CYS A 46 -3.61 -3.96 8.00
C CYS A 46 -4.96 -3.89 7.31
N ALA A 47 -5.10 -4.72 6.28
CA ALA A 47 -6.36 -5.04 5.62
C ALA A 47 -6.59 -6.53 5.84
N GLY A 48 -7.58 -6.88 6.68
CA GLY A 48 -7.78 -8.27 7.04
C GLY A 48 -6.53 -8.86 7.69
N GLU A 49 -6.03 -9.95 7.15
CA GLU A 49 -4.86 -10.65 7.68
C GLU A 49 -3.54 -10.23 7.01
N THR A 50 -3.59 -9.31 6.05
CA THR A 50 -2.40 -8.82 5.36
C THR A 50 -2.06 -7.42 5.82
N CYS A 51 -0.80 -7.17 6.18
CA CYS A 51 -0.37 -5.92 6.76
C CYS A 51 0.77 -5.28 5.98
N LEU A 52 0.92 -3.97 6.16
CA LEU A 52 2.14 -3.25 5.81
C LEU A 52 2.86 -2.98 7.12
N ALA A 53 4.15 -3.33 7.17
CA ALA A 53 5.00 -3.04 8.31
C ALA A 53 5.82 -1.79 7.97
N LEU A 54 5.53 -0.69 8.64
CA LEU A 54 6.14 0.61 8.36
C LEU A 54 7.36 0.81 9.27
N PHE A 55 8.54 0.89 8.65
CA PHE A 55 9.80 1.06 9.37
C PHE A 55 10.38 2.44 9.11
N PRO A 56 10.92 3.10 10.13
CA PRO A 56 11.73 4.29 9.89
C PRO A 56 13.04 3.87 9.21
N PRO A 57 13.74 4.79 8.53
CA PRO A 57 15.02 4.43 7.91
C PRO A 57 16.08 4.12 8.97
N ASP A 58 17.00 3.21 8.64
CA ASP A 58 18.12 2.85 9.52
C ASP A 58 19.32 3.78 9.36
N GLY A 59 19.19 4.83 8.57
CA GLY A 59 20.25 5.81 8.31
C GLY A 59 19.75 6.88 7.39
N THR A 60 20.65 7.51 6.64
CA THR A 60 20.28 8.53 5.68
C THR A 60 19.49 7.91 4.52
N ILE A 61 18.35 8.51 4.19
CA ILE A 61 17.53 8.07 3.06
C ILE A 61 18.26 8.44 1.76
N SER A 62 18.38 7.47 0.85
CA SER A 62 18.79 7.72 -0.52
C SER A 62 17.58 7.70 -1.44
N GLU A 63 17.66 8.42 -2.55
CA GLU A 63 16.62 8.40 -3.55
C GLU A 63 16.46 6.99 -4.13
N ARG A 64 15.23 6.61 -4.37
CA ARG A 64 14.94 5.29 -4.92
C ARG A 64 15.17 5.29 -6.43
N ALA A 65 15.85 4.27 -6.91
CA ALA A 65 16.01 4.02 -8.34
C ALA A 65 14.66 3.60 -8.95
N SER A 66 14.52 3.75 -10.26
CA SER A 66 13.32 3.31 -10.95
C SER A 66 13.13 1.80 -10.81
N SER A 67 11.97 1.37 -10.33
CA SER A 67 11.62 -0.04 -10.21
C SER A 67 11.44 -0.73 -11.57
N ARG A 68 11.37 0.03 -12.66
CA ARG A 68 11.22 -0.53 -14.01
C ARG A 68 12.54 -1.00 -14.59
N THR A 69 13.68 -0.48 -14.09
CA THR A 69 15.01 -0.79 -14.60
C THR A 69 15.92 -1.44 -13.56
N THR A 70 15.44 -1.61 -12.34
CA THR A 70 16.17 -2.27 -11.25
C THR A 70 15.48 -3.55 -10.83
N LEU A 71 16.24 -4.47 -10.24
CA LEU A 71 15.68 -5.70 -9.67
C LEU A 71 15.08 -5.35 -8.30
N SER A 72 13.87 -4.80 -8.30
CA SER A 72 13.17 -4.37 -7.10
C SER A 72 11.67 -4.62 -7.26
N MET A 73 10.94 -4.51 -6.17
CA MET A 73 9.49 -4.62 -6.21
C MET A 73 8.90 -3.43 -6.97
N ARG A 74 8.02 -3.68 -7.95
CA ARG A 74 7.40 -2.63 -8.75
C ARG A 74 6.28 -1.93 -8.01
N HIS A 75 5.38 -2.69 -7.40
CA HIS A 75 4.25 -2.20 -6.64
C HIS A 75 3.66 -3.34 -5.82
N PHE A 76 2.69 -3.03 -4.99
CA PHE A 76 1.85 -4.03 -4.33
C PHE A 76 0.38 -3.66 -4.52
N ALA A 77 -0.48 -4.67 -4.54
CA ALA A 77 -1.88 -4.50 -4.90
C ALA A 77 -2.81 -5.05 -3.80
N PHE A 78 -3.86 -4.28 -3.51
CA PHE A 78 -4.98 -4.77 -2.71
C PHE A 78 -6.16 -5.05 -3.64
N ARG A 79 -6.89 -6.11 -3.34
CA ARG A 79 -8.12 -6.44 -4.07
C ARG A 79 -9.31 -5.78 -3.39
N VAL A 80 -10.20 -5.21 -4.19
CA VAL A 80 -11.45 -4.62 -3.72
C VAL A 80 -12.60 -5.10 -4.62
N ASP A 81 -13.83 -4.96 -4.13
CA ASP A 81 -15.01 -5.23 -4.95
C ASP A 81 -15.32 -4.02 -5.85
N ARG A 82 -16.30 -4.15 -6.72
CA ARG A 82 -16.70 -3.09 -7.66
C ARG A 82 -17.07 -1.80 -6.94
N GLU A 83 -17.85 -1.90 -5.88
CA GLU A 83 -18.32 -0.73 -5.14
C GLU A 83 -17.17 0.02 -4.49
N ASN A 84 -16.26 -0.70 -3.85
CA ASN A 84 -15.10 -0.10 -3.22
C ASN A 84 -14.10 0.43 -4.24
N PHE A 85 -14.01 -0.18 -5.42
CA PHE A 85 -13.18 0.34 -6.50
C PHE A 85 -13.65 1.73 -6.95
N ALA A 86 -14.97 1.89 -7.13
CA ALA A 86 -15.56 3.20 -7.47
C ALA A 86 -15.36 4.22 -6.35
N ALA A 87 -15.62 3.80 -5.10
CA ALA A 87 -15.44 4.66 -3.93
C ALA A 87 -13.99 5.13 -3.78
N ALA A 88 -13.03 4.26 -4.07
CA ALA A 88 -11.61 4.59 -4.00
C ALA A 88 -11.24 5.69 -4.99
N GLN A 89 -11.75 5.62 -6.21
CA GLN A 89 -11.49 6.65 -7.23
C GLN A 89 -12.03 8.02 -6.79
N GLU A 90 -13.24 8.04 -6.25
CA GLU A 90 -13.83 9.27 -5.70
C GLU A 90 -12.98 9.82 -4.55
N ARG A 91 -12.55 8.94 -3.66
CA ARG A 91 -11.72 9.31 -2.51
C ARG A 91 -10.37 9.89 -2.93
N LEU A 92 -9.72 9.27 -3.90
CA LEU A 92 -8.45 9.77 -4.43
C LEU A 92 -8.62 11.17 -5.04
N GLU A 93 -9.70 11.38 -5.78
CA GLU A 93 -10.02 12.68 -6.37
C GLU A 93 -10.28 13.73 -5.30
N GLU A 94 -11.06 13.42 -4.26
CA GLU A 94 -11.32 14.32 -3.14
C GLU A 94 -10.04 14.74 -2.41
N LEU A 95 -9.11 13.81 -2.28
CA LEU A 95 -7.84 14.06 -1.60
C LEU A 95 -6.78 14.69 -2.50
N GLY A 96 -7.09 14.89 -3.79
CA GLY A 96 -6.15 15.46 -4.75
C GLY A 96 -4.98 14.53 -5.08
N ILE A 97 -5.16 13.23 -4.93
CA ILE A 97 -4.15 12.23 -5.26
C ILE A 97 -4.31 11.81 -6.72
N SER A 98 -3.29 12.06 -7.52
CA SER A 98 -3.28 11.63 -8.93
C SER A 98 -3.15 10.13 -9.02
N TYR A 99 -3.93 9.52 -9.89
CA TYR A 99 -3.86 8.09 -10.12
C TYR A 99 -3.99 7.76 -11.61
N THR A 100 -3.56 6.57 -11.99
CA THR A 100 -3.68 6.06 -13.36
C THR A 100 -4.63 4.87 -13.35
N PHE A 101 -5.63 4.89 -14.21
CA PHE A 101 -6.54 3.75 -14.44
C PHE A 101 -5.98 2.87 -15.56
N GLU A 102 -6.04 1.56 -15.37
CA GLU A 102 -5.69 0.60 -16.42
C GLU A 102 -6.73 -0.52 -16.50
N ASP A 103 -7.11 -0.84 -17.74
CA ASP A 103 -7.98 -1.97 -18.03
C ASP A 103 -7.10 -3.15 -18.43
N HIS A 104 -7.10 -4.20 -17.60
CA HIS A 104 -6.31 -5.42 -17.81
C HIS A 104 -7.16 -6.57 -18.35
N GLU A 105 -8.26 -6.28 -19.05
CA GLU A 105 -9.21 -7.22 -19.65
C GLU A 105 -10.06 -7.97 -18.62
N ILE A 106 -9.45 -8.73 -17.71
CA ILE A 106 -10.18 -9.51 -16.69
C ILE A 106 -10.31 -8.76 -15.36
N CYS A 107 -9.63 -7.64 -15.22
CA CYS A 107 -9.69 -6.80 -14.03
C CYS A 107 -9.39 -5.35 -14.38
N HIS A 108 -9.83 -4.44 -13.52
CA HIS A 108 -9.52 -3.02 -13.61
C HIS A 108 -8.66 -2.62 -12.42
N SER A 109 -7.74 -1.69 -12.65
CA SER A 109 -6.81 -1.25 -11.62
C SER A 109 -6.63 0.25 -11.62
N VAL A 110 -6.34 0.80 -10.44
CA VAL A 110 -5.83 2.16 -10.29
C VAL A 110 -4.51 2.12 -9.54
N TYR A 111 -3.58 2.97 -9.96
CA TYR A 111 -2.22 3.06 -9.40
C TYR A 111 -1.97 4.45 -8.89
N PHE A 112 -1.40 4.56 -7.71
CA PHE A 112 -1.08 5.86 -7.10
C PHE A 112 0.08 5.72 -6.12
N PRO A 113 0.83 6.82 -5.87
CA PRO A 113 1.95 6.75 -4.93
C PRO A 113 1.48 6.98 -3.48
N ASP A 114 2.18 6.35 -2.54
CA ASP A 114 2.07 6.71 -1.13
C ASP A 114 2.94 7.96 -0.85
N PRO A 115 3.00 8.47 0.40
CA PRO A 115 3.79 9.69 0.69
C PRO A 115 5.28 9.59 0.35
N ASP A 116 5.85 8.41 0.30
CA ASP A 116 7.27 8.19 -0.01
C ASP A 116 7.49 7.68 -1.43
N GLY A 117 6.45 7.63 -2.24
CA GLY A 117 6.54 7.18 -3.62
C GLY A 117 6.45 5.67 -3.81
N HIS A 118 6.09 4.91 -2.78
CA HIS A 118 5.78 3.49 -2.94
C HIS A 118 4.53 3.39 -3.79
N ARG A 119 4.59 2.56 -4.84
CA ARG A 119 3.47 2.45 -5.78
C ARG A 119 2.44 1.47 -5.25
N VAL A 120 1.22 1.97 -5.09
CA VAL A 120 0.07 1.20 -4.61
C VAL A 120 -0.89 0.95 -5.77
N GLU A 121 -1.42 -0.27 -5.85
CA GLU A 121 -2.47 -0.62 -6.80
C GLU A 121 -3.70 -1.08 -6.04
N LEU A 122 -4.88 -0.64 -6.50
CA LEU A 122 -6.16 -1.26 -6.12
C LEU A 122 -6.68 -1.94 -7.37
N THR A 123 -7.07 -3.20 -7.24
CA THR A 123 -7.55 -3.99 -8.36
C THR A 123 -8.89 -4.64 -8.04
N THR A 124 -9.77 -4.72 -9.05
CA THR A 124 -11.04 -5.42 -8.94
C THR A 124 -11.24 -6.34 -10.13
N PHE A 125 -11.77 -7.53 -9.86
CA PHE A 125 -12.16 -8.49 -10.90
C PHE A 125 -13.66 -8.45 -11.16
N GLU A 126 -14.38 -7.53 -10.51
CA GLU A 126 -15.81 -7.30 -10.70
C GLU A 126 -16.02 -6.17 -11.69
N ILE A 127 -15.92 -6.51 -12.96
CA ILE A 127 -16.00 -5.52 -14.05
C ILE A 127 -17.24 -5.71 -14.92
#